data_2c7811edb79b84447ae9786aaf87ef47
#
_entry.id   2c7811edb79b84447ae9786aaf87ef47
#
_cell.length_a   1.000
_cell.length_b   1.000
_cell.length_c   1.000
_cell.angle_alpha   90.00
_cell.angle_beta   90.00
_cell.angle_gamma   90.00
#
_symmetry.space_group_name_H-M   'P 1'
#
loop_
_entity.id
_entity.type
_entity.pdbx_description
1 polymer ?
#
loop_
_entity_poly.entity_id
_entity_poly.type
_entity_poly.pdbx_seq_one_letter_code
_entity_poly.pdbx_strand_id
1 'polypeptide(L)'
;MVLVMFAVLFALSNRVSFAAGKILFIPHDDRPISYHQTVDVLRQAGYEMLLPPKELLSNATNMGHPDELWQWLQQNAAAADSAVIASDSMLYGGLIPSRKHEVPEENLMQRVEKFAELRQNNPRLHIYVFDSLMRTPIMGNEGNIEEPAYYGTYGWDFFHFSRLTDKQETQGLSKAEEKQLAAFRDAIPAEYMQDWKQRRAKNLAATKRLMDYTKTGVIDYLILGRDDNAPLSQTHRENREILAYAKANNLPKTKFLSMPGIDEFNVLLLSRAVNDMRFEMPFVYVDYKQGKGGDTVPSFSDEKISASVDAAIAIAGGLKVPNPARADFVLLVNTDQKGRTMDTHNRYPDGGKFQPQLKPDESTKDFVKLVSDYVAKGYPVGVADIRYANGADNALMEQLRKKNLLYKLQAYSGWNTATNSTGFALGTGMLAPKMTEQGKAQLLTTRYLDDWAYQANVRTIVGSELVQKFGNAMYYLSLQDKLGYAEQRNTELMQDFAAKNLPQNYLAPGFTIKNPWLRMFECDIVWNKTLQK
;
A
#
# COMPACT_ATOMS: atom_id res chain seq x y z
N MET A 1 -55.30 19.97 21.57
CA MET A 1 -55.22 18.72 20.79
C MET A 1 -54.24 18.80 19.61
N VAL A 2 -53.48 19.85 19.44
CA VAL A 2 -52.51 20.05 18.33
C VAL A 2 -51.02 19.86 18.78
N LEU A 3 -50.73 19.95 20.08
CA LEU A 3 -49.38 19.82 20.61
C LEU A 3 -48.89 18.35 20.79
N VAL A 4 -49.79 17.38 20.79
CA VAL A 4 -49.42 15.96 20.97
C VAL A 4 -49.09 15.26 19.64
N MET A 5 -49.54 15.83 18.51
CA MET A 5 -49.20 15.24 17.18
C MET A 5 -47.80 15.56 16.68
N PHE A 6 -47.15 16.61 17.17
CA PHE A 6 -45.76 16.95 16.78
C PHE A 6 -44.69 16.12 17.52
N ALA A 7 -45.00 15.61 18.72
CA ALA A 7 -44.07 14.79 19.49
C ALA A 7 -43.94 13.33 18.98
N VAL A 8 -44.98 12.83 18.28
CA VAL A 8 -44.98 11.46 17.75
C VAL A 8 -44.27 11.37 16.37
N LEU A 9 -44.20 12.47 15.64
CA LEU A 9 -43.46 12.55 14.36
C LEU A 9 -41.94 12.65 14.52
N PHE A 10 -41.44 13.05 15.69
CA PHE A 10 -40.00 13.10 15.98
C PHE A 10 -39.42 11.81 16.57
N ALA A 11 -40.28 10.86 16.99
CA ALA A 11 -39.88 9.56 17.54
C ALA A 11 -39.77 8.44 16.48
N LEU A 12 -40.14 8.73 15.24
CA LEU A 12 -40.06 7.79 14.08
C LEU A 12 -39.02 8.23 13.06
N SER A 13 -37.98 8.97 13.44
CA SER A 13 -36.71 8.89 12.71
C SER A 13 -36.14 7.48 12.93
N ASN A 14 -36.79 6.49 12.37
CA ASN A 14 -36.15 5.24 12.04
C ASN A 14 -34.86 5.63 11.33
N ARG A 15 -33.74 5.50 12.01
CA ARG A 15 -32.48 5.31 11.32
C ARG A 15 -32.76 4.10 10.43
N VAL A 16 -33.03 4.32 9.16
CA VAL A 16 -32.87 3.31 8.14
C VAL A 16 -31.38 2.99 8.25
N SER A 17 -31.07 1.99 9.06
CA SER A 17 -29.78 1.32 9.00
C SER A 17 -29.82 0.67 7.62
N PHE A 18 -29.29 1.37 6.62
CA PHE A 18 -28.86 0.69 5.42
C PHE A 18 -27.91 -0.38 5.95
N ALA A 19 -28.26 -1.64 5.80
CA ALA A 19 -27.34 -2.73 6.02
C ALA A 19 -26.09 -2.35 5.23
N ALA A 20 -24.96 -2.23 5.92
CA ALA A 20 -23.72 -1.91 5.27
C ALA A 20 -23.50 -2.96 4.17
N GLY A 21 -23.19 -2.53 2.94
CA GLY A 21 -23.04 -3.44 1.81
C GLY A 21 -21.98 -4.50 2.06
N LYS A 22 -22.04 -5.57 1.30
CA LYS A 22 -21.05 -6.66 1.34
C LYS A 22 -20.02 -6.47 0.25
N ILE A 23 -18.77 -6.47 0.62
CA ILE A 23 -17.65 -6.33 -0.31
C ILE A 23 -16.82 -7.61 -0.32
N LEU A 24 -16.73 -8.22 -1.48
CA LEU A 24 -15.80 -9.33 -1.71
C LEU A 24 -14.41 -8.75 -1.97
N PHE A 25 -13.39 -9.27 -1.29
CA PHE A 25 -12.05 -8.78 -1.39
C PHE A 25 -11.02 -9.89 -1.54
N ILE A 26 -10.22 -9.82 -2.61
CA ILE A 26 -9.07 -10.71 -2.84
C ILE A 26 -7.81 -9.83 -2.89
N PRO A 27 -6.97 -9.85 -1.84
CA PRO A 27 -5.71 -9.12 -1.79
C PRO A 27 -4.64 -9.79 -2.66
N HIS A 28 -3.52 -9.12 -2.88
CA HIS A 28 -2.40 -9.68 -3.64
C HIS A 28 -1.51 -10.65 -2.83
N ASP A 29 -1.64 -10.68 -1.51
CA ASP A 29 -0.99 -11.61 -0.58
C ASP A 29 -1.58 -11.52 0.83
N ASP A 30 -1.06 -12.31 1.78
CA ASP A 30 -1.53 -12.37 3.15
C ASP A 30 -0.76 -11.45 4.12
N ARG A 31 0.10 -10.52 3.62
CA ARG A 31 0.77 -9.55 4.49
C ARG A 31 -0.22 -8.74 5.31
N PRO A 32 0.10 -8.37 6.56
CA PRO A 32 -0.81 -7.63 7.42
C PRO A 32 -1.41 -6.38 6.76
N ILE A 33 -0.61 -5.57 6.09
CA ILE A 33 -1.05 -4.35 5.39
C ILE A 33 -1.98 -4.67 4.20
N SER A 34 -1.68 -5.73 3.47
CA SER A 34 -2.46 -6.15 2.29
C SER A 34 -3.80 -6.78 2.68
N TYR A 35 -3.86 -7.48 3.79
CA TYR A 35 -5.00 -8.29 4.21
C TYR A 35 -5.74 -7.67 5.40
N HIS A 36 -5.44 -8.09 6.64
CA HIS A 36 -6.31 -7.77 7.77
C HIS A 36 -6.30 -6.29 8.18
N GLN A 37 -5.17 -5.56 8.08
CA GLN A 37 -5.15 -4.13 8.40
C GLN A 37 -6.02 -3.32 7.44
N THR A 38 -6.03 -3.69 6.16
CA THR A 38 -6.94 -3.11 5.16
C THR A 38 -8.40 -3.50 5.45
N VAL A 39 -8.66 -4.78 5.75
CA VAL A 39 -10.01 -5.27 6.09
C VAL A 39 -10.57 -4.59 7.34
N ASP A 40 -9.73 -4.32 8.34
CA ASP A 40 -10.13 -3.66 9.58
C ASP A 40 -10.62 -2.22 9.32
N VAL A 41 -10.04 -1.50 8.34
CA VAL A 41 -10.54 -0.18 7.93
C VAL A 41 -12.02 -0.28 7.49
N LEU A 42 -12.36 -1.27 6.66
CA LEU A 42 -13.71 -1.46 6.15
C LEU A 42 -14.69 -1.92 7.24
N ARG A 43 -14.24 -2.83 8.11
CA ARG A 43 -15.05 -3.30 9.26
C ARG A 43 -15.35 -2.17 10.24
N GLN A 44 -14.38 -1.29 10.52
CA GLN A 44 -14.61 -0.12 11.36
C GLN A 44 -15.54 0.90 10.69
N ALA A 45 -15.57 0.95 9.35
CA ALA A 45 -16.54 1.74 8.59
C ALA A 45 -17.94 1.05 8.48
N GLY A 46 -18.13 -0.15 9.05
CA GLY A 46 -19.40 -0.86 9.15
C GLY A 46 -19.72 -1.78 7.98
N TYR A 47 -18.75 -2.17 7.14
CA TYR A 47 -18.95 -3.04 5.98
C TYR A 47 -18.63 -4.50 6.28
N GLU A 48 -19.44 -5.41 5.73
CA GLU A 48 -19.18 -6.85 5.76
C GLU A 48 -18.19 -7.21 4.66
N MET A 49 -17.11 -7.90 5.04
CA MET A 49 -16.06 -8.33 4.12
C MET A 49 -16.15 -9.82 3.87
N LEU A 50 -16.36 -10.22 2.61
CA LEU A 50 -16.27 -11.59 2.15
C LEU A 50 -14.81 -11.84 1.72
N LEU A 51 -14.12 -12.72 2.43
CA LEU A 51 -12.70 -12.97 2.27
C LEU A 51 -12.46 -14.43 1.90
N PRO A 52 -11.50 -14.73 0.99
CA PRO A 52 -11.12 -16.10 0.73
C PRO A 52 -10.44 -16.73 1.94
N PRO A 53 -10.45 -18.06 2.07
CA PRO A 53 -9.62 -18.77 3.02
C PRO A 53 -8.16 -18.31 2.88
N LYS A 54 -7.51 -18.02 4.01
CA LYS A 54 -6.16 -17.42 4.01
C LYS A 54 -5.11 -18.32 3.34
N GLU A 55 -5.31 -19.62 3.45
CA GLU A 55 -4.46 -20.65 2.82
C GLU A 55 -4.46 -20.63 1.28
N LEU A 56 -5.45 -19.98 0.64
CA LEU A 56 -5.48 -19.78 -0.80
C LEU A 56 -4.62 -18.60 -1.27
N LEU A 57 -4.24 -17.71 -0.35
CA LEU A 57 -3.41 -16.55 -0.65
C LEU A 57 -1.91 -16.90 -0.62
N SER A 58 -1.10 -16.15 -1.37
CA SER A 58 0.35 -16.27 -1.25
C SER A 58 0.86 -15.77 0.09
N ASN A 59 1.91 -16.43 0.56
CA ASN A 59 2.62 -16.07 1.79
C ASN A 59 4.14 -16.28 1.61
N ALA A 60 4.89 -16.16 2.71
CA ALA A 60 6.36 -16.26 2.68
C ALA A 60 6.91 -17.56 2.07
N THR A 61 6.18 -18.67 2.17
CA THR A 61 6.64 -20.02 1.80
C THR A 61 5.87 -20.66 0.66
N ASN A 62 4.66 -20.16 0.40
CA ASN A 62 3.76 -20.76 -0.58
C ASN A 62 3.28 -19.71 -1.60
N MET A 63 3.23 -20.13 -2.85
CA MET A 63 2.47 -19.42 -3.88
C MET A 63 0.97 -19.61 -3.58
N GLY A 64 0.14 -18.61 -3.90
CA GLY A 64 -1.30 -18.76 -3.78
C GLY A 64 -1.88 -19.75 -4.79
N HIS A 65 -3.18 -19.99 -4.69
CA HIS A 65 -3.93 -20.98 -5.44
C HIS A 65 -4.94 -20.32 -6.40
N PRO A 66 -4.52 -19.85 -7.60
CA PRO A 66 -5.40 -19.09 -8.51
C PRO A 66 -6.69 -19.81 -8.88
N ASP A 67 -6.62 -21.11 -9.14
CA ASP A 67 -7.78 -21.85 -9.62
C ASP A 67 -8.81 -22.07 -8.53
N GLU A 68 -8.38 -22.31 -7.29
CA GLU A 68 -9.24 -22.39 -6.10
C GLU A 68 -9.77 -21.01 -5.71
N LEU A 69 -8.99 -19.93 -5.88
CA LEU A 69 -9.45 -18.55 -5.68
C LEU A 69 -10.56 -18.20 -6.68
N TRP A 70 -10.45 -18.62 -7.95
CA TRP A 70 -11.51 -18.44 -8.93
C TRP A 70 -12.79 -19.22 -8.56
N GLN A 71 -12.66 -20.47 -8.09
CA GLN A 71 -13.81 -21.25 -7.62
C GLN A 71 -14.49 -20.56 -6.43
N TRP A 72 -13.71 -20.13 -5.45
CA TRP A 72 -14.23 -19.43 -4.29
C TRP A 72 -14.91 -18.12 -4.68
N LEU A 73 -14.31 -17.33 -5.57
CA LEU A 73 -14.86 -16.06 -6.07
C LEU A 73 -16.23 -16.28 -6.73
N GLN A 74 -16.33 -17.23 -7.65
CA GLN A 74 -17.58 -17.56 -8.35
C GLN A 74 -18.69 -18.02 -7.40
N GLN A 75 -18.35 -18.78 -6.35
CA GLN A 75 -19.33 -19.26 -5.35
C GLN A 75 -19.85 -18.13 -4.46
N ASN A 76 -19.08 -17.09 -4.21
CA ASN A 76 -19.41 -16.03 -3.27
C ASN A 76 -19.84 -14.71 -3.93
N ALA A 77 -19.59 -14.53 -5.21
CA ALA A 77 -19.82 -13.28 -5.93
C ALA A 77 -21.29 -12.80 -5.89
N ALA A 78 -22.26 -13.72 -5.97
CA ALA A 78 -23.68 -13.40 -5.93
C ALA A 78 -24.16 -12.81 -4.59
N ALA A 79 -23.39 -13.00 -3.51
CA ALA A 79 -23.68 -12.47 -2.19
C ALA A 79 -23.07 -11.08 -1.95
N ALA A 80 -22.27 -10.55 -2.88
CA ALA A 80 -21.57 -9.29 -2.77
C ALA A 80 -22.20 -8.19 -3.62
N ASP A 81 -22.12 -6.94 -3.14
CA ASP A 81 -22.48 -5.75 -3.91
C ASP A 81 -21.34 -5.27 -4.79
N SER A 82 -20.10 -5.48 -4.32
CA SER A 82 -18.88 -5.10 -5.01
C SER A 82 -17.79 -6.15 -4.79
N ALA A 83 -16.88 -6.28 -5.76
CA ALA A 83 -15.68 -7.10 -5.66
C ALA A 83 -14.43 -6.26 -5.94
N VAL A 84 -13.46 -6.28 -5.02
CA VAL A 84 -12.13 -5.68 -5.19
C VAL A 84 -11.11 -6.80 -5.28
N ILE A 85 -10.41 -6.89 -6.41
CA ILE A 85 -9.66 -8.09 -6.80
C ILE A 85 -8.25 -7.71 -7.24
N ALA A 86 -7.24 -8.29 -6.58
CA ALA A 86 -5.88 -8.30 -7.08
C ALA A 86 -5.75 -9.29 -8.24
N SER A 87 -5.46 -8.81 -9.44
CA SER A 87 -5.22 -9.68 -10.61
C SER A 87 -4.04 -10.62 -10.38
N ASP A 88 -2.99 -10.16 -9.69
CA ASP A 88 -1.81 -10.96 -9.37
C ASP A 88 -2.18 -12.27 -8.65
N SER A 89 -3.10 -12.23 -7.70
CA SER A 89 -3.59 -13.44 -7.00
C SER A 89 -4.38 -14.36 -7.91
N MET A 90 -5.18 -13.79 -8.81
CA MET A 90 -6.05 -14.54 -9.70
C MET A 90 -5.33 -15.16 -10.88
N LEU A 91 -4.21 -14.56 -11.31
CA LEU A 91 -3.47 -14.99 -12.50
C LEU A 91 -2.24 -15.82 -12.15
N TYR A 92 -1.47 -15.37 -11.16
CA TYR A 92 -0.15 -15.92 -10.84
C TYR A 92 -0.09 -16.58 -9.47
N GLY A 93 -1.05 -16.30 -8.59
CA GLY A 93 -1.07 -16.73 -7.19
C GLY A 93 -0.61 -15.67 -6.21
N GLY A 94 -0.31 -14.43 -6.65
CA GLY A 94 0.04 -13.30 -5.80
C GLY A 94 1.09 -12.37 -6.40
N LEU A 95 1.41 -11.29 -5.70
CA LEU A 95 2.37 -10.28 -6.13
C LEU A 95 3.79 -10.85 -6.35
N ILE A 96 4.33 -11.58 -5.39
CA ILE A 96 5.65 -12.22 -5.53
C ILE A 96 5.63 -13.32 -6.59
N PRO A 97 4.64 -14.23 -6.63
CA PRO A 97 4.49 -15.16 -7.74
C PRO A 97 4.47 -14.50 -9.13
N SER A 98 3.87 -13.30 -9.29
CA SER A 98 3.83 -12.61 -10.60
C SER A 98 5.22 -12.33 -11.18
N ARG A 99 6.25 -12.25 -10.32
CA ARG A 99 7.65 -11.99 -10.70
C ARG A 99 8.45 -13.26 -11.00
N LYS A 100 7.92 -14.45 -10.62
CA LYS A 100 8.67 -15.72 -10.57
C LYS A 100 7.99 -16.86 -11.32
N HIS A 101 6.73 -16.73 -11.71
CA HIS A 101 5.94 -17.82 -12.30
C HIS A 101 6.49 -18.31 -13.64
N GLU A 102 6.21 -19.56 -13.93
CA GLU A 102 6.49 -20.23 -15.19
C GLU A 102 5.20 -20.57 -15.96
N VAL A 103 4.05 -20.01 -15.52
CA VAL A 103 2.74 -20.29 -16.11
C VAL A 103 2.76 -20.00 -17.61
N PRO A 104 2.31 -20.92 -18.47
CA PRO A 104 2.17 -20.69 -19.91
C PRO A 104 1.21 -19.52 -20.20
N GLU A 105 1.47 -18.78 -21.28
CA GLU A 105 0.65 -17.63 -21.67
C GLU A 105 -0.82 -18.02 -21.88
N GLU A 106 -1.07 -19.19 -22.51
CA GLU A 106 -2.41 -19.70 -22.72
C GLU A 106 -3.19 -19.86 -21.40
N ASN A 107 -2.56 -20.43 -20.37
CA ASN A 107 -3.19 -20.59 -19.06
C ASN A 107 -3.47 -19.24 -18.38
N LEU A 108 -2.58 -18.26 -18.55
CA LEU A 108 -2.82 -16.89 -18.08
C LEU A 108 -4.03 -16.27 -18.77
N MET A 109 -4.11 -16.39 -20.10
CA MET A 109 -5.26 -15.90 -20.85
C MET A 109 -6.56 -16.59 -20.42
N GLN A 110 -6.56 -17.90 -20.24
CA GLN A 110 -7.73 -18.63 -19.72
C GLN A 110 -8.17 -18.10 -18.36
N ARG A 111 -7.23 -17.75 -17.46
CA ARG A 111 -7.57 -17.14 -16.17
C ARG A 111 -8.11 -15.72 -16.33
N VAL A 112 -7.61 -14.93 -17.27
CA VAL A 112 -8.15 -13.58 -17.57
C VAL A 112 -9.57 -13.68 -18.12
N GLU A 113 -9.88 -14.67 -18.98
CA GLU A 113 -11.24 -14.86 -19.53
C GLU A 113 -12.30 -15.11 -18.43
N LYS A 114 -11.91 -15.66 -17.27
CA LYS A 114 -12.83 -15.87 -16.14
C LYS A 114 -13.45 -14.56 -15.59
N PHE A 115 -12.84 -13.40 -15.83
CA PHE A 115 -13.48 -12.10 -15.50
C PHE A 115 -14.75 -11.88 -16.34
N ALA A 116 -14.76 -12.28 -17.63
CA ALA A 116 -15.96 -12.20 -18.45
C ALA A 116 -17.07 -13.14 -17.96
N GLU A 117 -16.70 -14.36 -17.55
CA GLU A 117 -17.64 -15.31 -16.93
C GLU A 117 -18.20 -14.75 -15.61
N LEU A 118 -17.35 -14.15 -14.77
CA LEU A 118 -17.77 -13.51 -13.52
C LEU A 118 -18.81 -12.42 -13.79
N ARG A 119 -18.57 -11.53 -14.77
CA ARG A 119 -19.51 -10.47 -15.18
C ARG A 119 -20.81 -11.04 -15.72
N GLN A 120 -20.74 -12.07 -16.58
CA GLN A 120 -21.92 -12.70 -17.16
C GLN A 120 -22.83 -13.29 -16.09
N ASN A 121 -22.24 -13.99 -15.11
CA ASN A 121 -22.96 -14.62 -14.02
C ASN A 121 -23.45 -13.62 -12.96
N ASN A 122 -22.81 -12.46 -12.84
CA ASN A 122 -23.10 -11.44 -11.84
C ASN A 122 -23.19 -10.03 -12.48
N PRO A 123 -24.23 -9.75 -13.31
CA PRO A 123 -24.30 -8.53 -14.11
C PRO A 123 -24.41 -7.23 -13.30
N ARG A 124 -24.84 -7.31 -12.03
CA ARG A 124 -24.97 -6.17 -11.12
C ARG A 124 -23.78 -5.98 -10.18
N LEU A 125 -22.86 -6.92 -10.12
CA LEU A 125 -21.67 -6.83 -9.28
C LEU A 125 -20.74 -5.73 -9.80
N HIS A 126 -20.32 -4.80 -8.95
CA HIS A 126 -19.26 -3.85 -9.29
C HIS A 126 -17.90 -4.53 -9.15
N ILE A 127 -17.13 -4.58 -10.24
CA ILE A 127 -15.83 -5.28 -10.31
C ILE A 127 -14.71 -4.25 -10.44
N TYR A 128 -13.92 -4.11 -9.37
CA TYR A 128 -12.73 -3.27 -9.30
C TYR A 128 -11.49 -4.16 -9.26
N VAL A 129 -10.55 -3.90 -10.15
CA VAL A 129 -9.34 -4.72 -10.27
C VAL A 129 -8.10 -3.83 -10.11
N PHE A 130 -7.10 -4.34 -9.43
CA PHE A 130 -5.76 -3.78 -9.47
C PHE A 130 -4.77 -4.83 -9.95
N ASP A 131 -3.86 -4.37 -10.79
CA ASP A 131 -2.83 -5.14 -11.48
C ASP A 131 -1.47 -4.52 -11.23
N SER A 132 -0.37 -5.23 -11.41
CA SER A 132 0.98 -4.72 -11.19
C SER A 132 1.91 -4.94 -12.36
N LEU A 133 2.72 -3.93 -12.68
CA LEU A 133 3.92 -4.13 -13.48
C LEU A 133 5.02 -4.72 -12.61
N MET A 134 5.73 -5.71 -13.14
CA MET A 134 6.88 -6.28 -12.46
C MET A 134 7.91 -5.18 -12.15
N ARG A 135 8.36 -5.11 -10.90
CA ARG A 135 9.43 -4.19 -10.51
C ARG A 135 10.77 -4.54 -11.17
N THR A 136 11.72 -3.62 -11.11
CA THR A 136 13.10 -3.82 -11.54
C THR A 136 14.01 -3.36 -10.41
N PRO A 137 14.24 -4.21 -9.39
CA PRO A 137 14.98 -3.81 -8.19
C PRO A 137 16.45 -3.54 -8.52
N ILE A 138 17.04 -2.57 -7.79
CA ILE A 138 18.42 -2.14 -8.01
C ILE A 138 19.46 -3.21 -7.61
N MET A 139 19.09 -4.07 -6.69
CA MET A 139 19.92 -5.20 -6.25
C MET A 139 19.07 -6.42 -5.97
N GLY A 140 19.55 -7.59 -6.38
CA GLY A 140 19.13 -8.86 -5.82
C GLY A 140 20.00 -9.17 -4.60
N ASN A 141 19.39 -9.48 -3.48
CA ASN A 141 20.12 -10.01 -2.33
C ASN A 141 20.02 -11.54 -2.37
N GLU A 142 21.14 -12.22 -2.15
CA GLU A 142 21.09 -13.68 -1.88
C GLU A 142 20.09 -13.93 -0.75
N GLY A 143 19.19 -14.92 -0.94
CA GLY A 143 18.13 -15.22 0.03
C GLY A 143 16.89 -14.33 -0.05
N ASN A 144 16.84 -13.34 -0.94
CA ASN A 144 15.59 -12.62 -1.21
C ASN A 144 14.59 -13.54 -1.92
N ILE A 145 13.48 -13.82 -1.24
CA ILE A 145 12.42 -14.69 -1.77
C ILE A 145 11.54 -14.02 -2.84
N GLU A 146 11.70 -12.70 -3.02
CA GLU A 146 10.79 -11.91 -3.84
C GLU A 146 11.12 -11.90 -5.35
N GLU A 147 12.34 -12.29 -5.72
CA GLU A 147 12.81 -12.30 -7.10
C GLU A 147 13.27 -13.70 -7.52
N PRO A 148 13.40 -13.99 -8.83
CA PRO A 148 14.05 -15.20 -9.31
C PRO A 148 15.49 -15.33 -8.75
N ALA A 149 15.96 -16.55 -8.52
CA ALA A 149 17.24 -16.81 -7.87
C ALA A 149 18.43 -16.12 -8.55
N TYR A 150 18.41 -15.99 -9.88
CA TYR A 150 19.49 -15.32 -10.64
C TYR A 150 19.63 -13.82 -10.31
N TYR A 151 18.60 -13.18 -9.75
CA TYR A 151 18.69 -11.80 -9.28
C TYR A 151 19.69 -11.62 -8.13
N GLY A 152 19.96 -12.66 -7.34
CA GLY A 152 21.01 -12.62 -6.31
C GLY A 152 22.37 -12.24 -6.88
N THR A 153 22.67 -12.76 -8.08
CA THR A 153 23.95 -12.50 -8.78
C THR A 153 23.86 -11.35 -9.77
N TYR A 154 22.81 -11.29 -10.58
CA TYR A 154 22.71 -10.39 -11.75
C TYR A 154 21.75 -9.23 -11.58
N GLY A 155 21.14 -9.01 -10.40
CA GLY A 155 20.15 -7.95 -10.18
C GLY A 155 20.67 -6.55 -10.50
N TRP A 156 21.93 -6.27 -10.13
CA TRP A 156 22.62 -5.03 -10.48
C TRP A 156 22.72 -4.80 -12.00
N ASP A 157 23.09 -5.85 -12.73
CA ASP A 157 23.23 -5.77 -14.19
C ASP A 157 21.87 -5.60 -14.86
N PHE A 158 20.83 -6.33 -14.41
CA PHE A 158 19.46 -6.15 -14.88
C PHE A 158 18.95 -4.73 -14.65
N PHE A 159 19.18 -4.17 -13.46
CA PHE A 159 18.75 -2.81 -13.16
C PHE A 159 19.42 -1.79 -14.09
N HIS A 160 20.74 -1.84 -14.23
CA HIS A 160 21.49 -0.88 -15.06
C HIS A 160 21.24 -1.08 -16.56
N PHE A 161 21.10 -2.34 -17.01
CA PHE A 161 20.66 -2.66 -18.36
C PHE A 161 19.30 -2.03 -18.65
N SER A 162 18.32 -2.22 -17.76
CA SER A 162 16.96 -1.69 -17.95
C SER A 162 16.94 -0.17 -17.94
N ARG A 163 17.67 0.46 -17.02
CA ARG A 163 17.79 1.92 -16.91
C ARG A 163 18.38 2.55 -18.15
N LEU A 164 19.46 1.99 -18.68
CA LEU A 164 20.10 2.52 -19.89
C LEU A 164 19.27 2.25 -21.15
N THR A 165 18.57 1.11 -21.22
CA THR A 165 17.63 0.84 -22.31
C THR A 165 16.49 1.85 -22.35
N ASP A 166 15.86 2.15 -21.22
CA ASP A 166 14.80 3.16 -21.13
C ASP A 166 15.33 4.57 -21.42
N LYS A 167 16.53 4.92 -20.95
CA LYS A 167 17.19 6.18 -21.28
C LYS A 167 17.47 6.30 -22.77
N GLN A 168 17.93 5.22 -23.41
CA GLN A 168 18.20 5.20 -24.86
C GLN A 168 16.96 5.59 -25.67
N GLU A 169 15.80 5.05 -25.31
CA GLU A 169 14.53 5.34 -25.98
C GLU A 169 13.99 6.75 -25.73
N THR A 170 14.23 7.30 -24.53
CA THR A 170 13.61 8.57 -24.11
C THR A 170 14.50 9.80 -24.24
N GLN A 171 15.84 9.63 -24.11
CA GLN A 171 16.79 10.75 -24.02
C GLN A 171 18.01 10.57 -24.93
N GLY A 172 18.24 9.35 -25.46
CA GLY A 172 19.49 8.97 -26.11
C GLY A 172 20.62 8.66 -25.11
N LEU A 173 21.70 8.10 -25.63
CA LEU A 173 22.87 7.73 -24.84
C LEU A 173 24.13 8.45 -25.36
N SER A 174 25.04 8.75 -24.48
CA SER A 174 26.42 9.07 -24.83
C SER A 174 27.19 7.81 -25.24
N LYS A 175 28.30 7.94 -25.99
CA LYS A 175 29.17 6.81 -26.36
C LYS A 175 29.64 5.99 -25.17
N ALA A 176 29.88 6.63 -24.01
CA ALA A 176 30.25 5.93 -22.78
C ALA A 176 29.10 5.07 -22.24
N GLU A 177 27.86 5.60 -22.27
CA GLU A 177 26.67 4.90 -21.83
C GLU A 177 26.28 3.74 -22.77
N GLU A 178 26.48 3.90 -24.09
CA GLU A 178 26.29 2.80 -25.07
C GLU A 178 27.24 1.64 -24.76
N LYS A 179 28.50 1.94 -24.44
CA LYS A 179 29.47 0.91 -24.01
C LYS A 179 29.06 0.24 -22.70
N GLN A 180 28.53 1.02 -21.73
CA GLN A 180 28.03 0.46 -20.46
C GLN A 180 26.81 -0.43 -20.71
N LEU A 181 25.85 0.01 -21.55
CA LEU A 181 24.66 -0.78 -21.89
C LEU A 181 25.07 -2.14 -22.48
N ALA A 182 26.03 -2.16 -23.41
CA ALA A 182 26.56 -3.40 -23.97
C ALA A 182 27.19 -4.29 -22.89
N ALA A 183 28.02 -3.70 -22.01
CA ALA A 183 28.67 -4.44 -20.93
C ALA A 183 27.65 -5.08 -19.94
N PHE A 184 26.62 -4.35 -19.50
CA PHE A 184 25.57 -4.91 -18.63
C PHE A 184 24.75 -5.98 -19.33
N ARG A 185 24.42 -5.82 -20.62
CA ARG A 185 23.76 -6.85 -21.40
C ARG A 185 24.59 -8.13 -21.49
N ASP A 186 25.88 -8.01 -21.76
CA ASP A 186 26.80 -9.13 -22.00
C ASP A 186 27.18 -9.83 -20.67
N ALA A 187 27.03 -9.15 -19.52
CA ALA A 187 27.21 -9.74 -18.19
C ALA A 187 26.07 -10.69 -17.80
N ILE A 188 24.87 -10.51 -18.35
CA ILE A 188 23.71 -11.34 -18.03
C ILE A 188 23.67 -12.56 -18.97
N PRO A 189 23.68 -13.80 -18.44
CA PRO A 189 23.50 -14.99 -19.25
C PRO A 189 22.23 -14.95 -20.12
N ALA A 190 22.34 -15.44 -21.35
CA ALA A 190 21.28 -15.34 -22.34
C ALA A 190 19.98 -16.00 -21.89
N GLU A 191 20.07 -17.13 -21.19
CA GLU A 191 18.91 -17.85 -20.64
C GLU A 191 18.15 -17.02 -19.59
N TYR A 192 18.84 -16.30 -18.71
CA TYR A 192 18.21 -15.44 -17.70
C TYR A 192 17.59 -14.17 -18.32
N MET A 193 18.26 -13.59 -19.31
CA MET A 193 17.72 -12.47 -20.08
C MET A 193 16.45 -12.89 -20.84
N GLN A 194 16.43 -14.09 -21.41
CA GLN A 194 15.28 -14.62 -22.12
C GLN A 194 14.11 -14.89 -21.16
N ASP A 195 14.36 -15.59 -20.04
CA ASP A 195 13.37 -15.84 -19.00
C ASP A 195 12.71 -14.54 -18.51
N TRP A 196 13.54 -13.56 -18.13
CA TRP A 196 13.07 -12.25 -17.66
C TRP A 196 12.19 -11.53 -18.67
N LYS A 197 12.59 -11.48 -19.95
CA LYS A 197 11.81 -10.86 -21.03
C LYS A 197 10.51 -11.59 -21.30
N GLN A 198 10.53 -12.91 -21.38
CA GLN A 198 9.35 -13.73 -21.68
C GLN A 198 8.30 -13.61 -20.57
N ARG A 199 8.70 -13.63 -19.29
CA ARG A 199 7.78 -13.49 -18.17
C ARG A 199 7.11 -12.11 -18.21
N ARG A 200 7.88 -11.03 -18.40
CA ARG A 200 7.36 -9.68 -18.53
C ARG A 200 6.40 -9.53 -19.72
N ALA A 201 6.74 -10.13 -20.86
CA ALA A 201 5.87 -10.09 -22.05
C ALA A 201 4.52 -10.77 -21.79
N LYS A 202 4.52 -11.94 -21.13
CA LYS A 202 3.28 -12.63 -20.73
C LYS A 202 2.43 -11.80 -19.79
N ASN A 203 3.04 -11.18 -18.78
CA ASN A 203 2.33 -10.33 -17.83
C ASN A 203 1.73 -9.10 -18.53
N LEU A 204 2.49 -8.45 -19.41
CA LEU A 204 1.98 -7.31 -20.21
C LEU A 204 0.81 -7.70 -21.12
N ALA A 205 0.83 -8.89 -21.71
CA ALA A 205 -0.29 -9.40 -22.49
C ALA A 205 -1.55 -9.57 -21.64
N ALA A 206 -1.41 -10.11 -20.42
CA ALA A 206 -2.50 -10.23 -19.46
C ALA A 206 -3.04 -8.84 -19.04
N THR A 207 -2.16 -7.89 -18.71
CA THR A 207 -2.54 -6.51 -18.37
C THR A 207 -3.34 -5.86 -19.52
N LYS A 208 -2.89 -5.98 -20.77
CA LYS A 208 -3.62 -5.43 -21.94
C LYS A 208 -5.00 -6.07 -22.08
N ARG A 209 -5.14 -7.37 -21.84
CA ARG A 209 -6.44 -8.03 -21.87
C ARG A 209 -7.38 -7.55 -20.75
N LEU A 210 -6.87 -7.31 -19.55
CA LEU A 210 -7.66 -6.68 -18.46
C LEU A 210 -8.11 -5.26 -18.86
N MET A 211 -7.27 -4.49 -19.58
CA MET A 211 -7.63 -3.18 -20.12
C MET A 211 -8.75 -3.27 -21.16
N ASP A 212 -8.74 -4.29 -22.04
CA ASP A 212 -9.82 -4.52 -22.99
C ASP A 212 -11.14 -4.83 -22.27
N TYR A 213 -11.08 -5.60 -21.20
CA TYR A 213 -12.24 -5.87 -20.35
C TYR A 213 -12.73 -4.63 -19.59
N THR A 214 -11.84 -3.74 -19.23
CA THR A 214 -12.22 -2.45 -18.64
C THR A 214 -12.89 -1.54 -19.67
N LYS A 215 -12.40 -1.54 -20.92
CA LYS A 215 -13.00 -0.79 -22.04
C LYS A 215 -14.43 -1.27 -22.32
N THR A 216 -14.64 -2.58 -22.35
CA THR A 216 -15.93 -3.21 -22.67
C THR A 216 -16.91 -3.28 -21.48
N GLY A 217 -16.50 -2.90 -20.27
CA GLY A 217 -17.35 -2.89 -19.07
C GLY A 217 -17.47 -4.24 -18.37
N VAL A 218 -16.63 -5.21 -18.70
CA VAL A 218 -16.47 -6.44 -17.90
C VAL A 218 -15.88 -6.09 -16.54
N ILE A 219 -14.87 -5.24 -16.52
CA ILE A 219 -14.27 -4.63 -15.33
C ILE A 219 -14.74 -3.17 -15.28
N ASP A 220 -15.24 -2.72 -14.12
CA ASP A 220 -15.75 -1.36 -13.96
C ASP A 220 -14.60 -0.34 -13.80
N TYR A 221 -13.53 -0.73 -13.10
CA TYR A 221 -12.37 0.11 -12.86
C TYR A 221 -11.09 -0.74 -12.70
N LEU A 222 -10.02 -0.32 -13.37
CA LEU A 222 -8.71 -0.97 -13.32
C LEU A 222 -7.63 0.01 -12.89
N ILE A 223 -6.82 -0.38 -11.92
CA ILE A 223 -5.57 0.31 -11.58
C ILE A 223 -4.38 -0.55 -11.98
N LEU A 224 -3.36 0.09 -12.52
CA LEU A 224 -2.06 -0.53 -12.77
C LEU A 224 -1.01 0.08 -11.85
N GLY A 225 -0.44 -0.75 -10.98
CA GLY A 225 0.65 -0.40 -10.07
C GLY A 225 2.01 -0.46 -10.73
N ARG A 226 2.85 0.50 -10.40
CA ARG A 226 4.28 0.50 -10.73
C ARG A 226 5.04 0.25 -9.43
N ASP A 227 5.22 -1.02 -9.12
CA ASP A 227 5.87 -1.44 -7.88
C ASP A 227 7.36 -1.10 -7.90
N ASP A 228 7.89 -0.55 -6.79
CA ASP A 228 9.30 -0.18 -6.58
C ASP A 228 9.94 0.44 -7.85
N ASN A 229 9.32 1.46 -8.40
CA ASN A 229 9.70 2.05 -9.68
C ASN A 229 10.83 3.10 -9.54
N ALA A 230 11.39 3.48 -10.69
CA ALA A 230 12.40 4.54 -10.82
C ALA A 230 12.15 5.35 -12.10
N PRO A 231 12.62 6.62 -12.16
CA PRO A 231 12.42 7.49 -13.33
C PRO A 231 12.92 6.92 -14.65
N LEU A 232 13.86 5.98 -14.60
CA LEU A 232 14.36 5.20 -15.74
C LEU A 232 14.48 3.74 -15.31
N SER A 233 13.66 2.87 -15.89
CA SER A 233 13.64 1.43 -15.59
C SER A 233 12.82 0.67 -16.62
N GLN A 234 12.89 -0.66 -16.61
CA GLN A 234 12.01 -1.48 -17.45
C GLN A 234 10.54 -1.29 -17.06
N THR A 235 10.24 -1.15 -15.76
CA THR A 235 8.88 -0.85 -15.28
C THR A 235 8.35 0.47 -15.84
N HIS A 236 9.18 1.54 -15.83
CA HIS A 236 8.85 2.83 -16.43
C HIS A 236 8.64 2.70 -17.95
N ARG A 237 9.48 1.93 -18.66
CA ARG A 237 9.35 1.65 -20.08
C ARG A 237 8.04 0.94 -20.41
N GLU A 238 7.71 -0.11 -19.67
CA GLU A 238 6.47 -0.88 -19.82
C GLU A 238 5.23 -0.01 -19.51
N ASN A 239 5.32 0.86 -18.50
CA ASN A 239 4.26 1.82 -18.22
C ASN A 239 4.00 2.77 -19.41
N ARG A 240 5.04 3.26 -20.09
CA ARG A 240 4.89 4.07 -21.31
C ARG A 240 4.16 3.29 -22.41
N GLU A 241 4.48 2.02 -22.59
CA GLU A 241 3.81 1.12 -23.55
C GLU A 241 2.32 0.95 -23.21
N ILE A 242 2.00 0.70 -21.95
CA ILE A 242 0.62 0.54 -21.47
C ILE A 242 -0.18 1.84 -21.61
N LEU A 243 0.41 2.99 -21.29
CA LEU A 243 -0.26 4.28 -21.47
C LEU A 243 -0.51 4.58 -22.96
N ALA A 244 0.42 4.21 -23.84
CA ALA A 244 0.21 4.30 -25.29
C ALA A 244 -0.92 3.37 -25.77
N TYR A 245 -0.99 2.14 -25.22
CA TYR A 245 -2.08 1.21 -25.51
C TYR A 245 -3.44 1.75 -25.03
N ALA A 246 -3.51 2.30 -23.80
CA ALA A 246 -4.72 2.94 -23.28
C ALA A 246 -5.21 4.07 -24.20
N LYS A 247 -4.29 4.93 -24.64
CA LYS A 247 -4.58 6.05 -25.56
C LYS A 247 -5.09 5.54 -26.92
N ALA A 248 -4.40 4.59 -27.53
CA ALA A 248 -4.77 4.01 -28.83
C ALA A 248 -6.17 3.35 -28.80
N ASN A 249 -6.55 2.79 -27.65
CA ASN A 249 -7.84 2.14 -27.43
C ASN A 249 -8.93 3.07 -26.88
N ASN A 250 -8.67 4.37 -26.70
CA ASN A 250 -9.57 5.34 -26.09
C ASN A 250 -10.10 4.91 -24.72
N LEU A 251 -9.26 4.27 -23.89
CA LEU A 251 -9.63 3.88 -22.53
C LEU A 251 -9.64 5.12 -21.63
N PRO A 252 -10.79 5.51 -21.04
CA PRO A 252 -10.89 6.76 -20.31
C PRO A 252 -10.23 6.68 -18.94
N LYS A 253 -9.64 7.79 -18.47
CA LYS A 253 -9.05 7.90 -17.12
C LYS A 253 -10.05 7.67 -15.98
N THR A 254 -11.35 7.78 -16.27
CA THR A 254 -12.42 7.46 -15.31
C THR A 254 -12.59 5.96 -15.10
N LYS A 255 -11.95 5.13 -15.90
CA LYS A 255 -11.99 3.66 -15.82
C LYS A 255 -10.62 3.02 -15.62
N PHE A 256 -9.54 3.73 -15.98
CA PHE A 256 -8.17 3.22 -15.91
C PHE A 256 -7.20 4.29 -15.46
N LEU A 257 -6.37 3.97 -14.47
CA LEU A 257 -5.24 4.78 -14.05
C LEU A 257 -4.01 3.90 -13.80
N SER A 258 -2.82 4.47 -14.03
CA SER A 258 -1.55 3.89 -13.61
C SER A 258 -0.86 4.87 -12.67
N MET A 259 -0.35 4.37 -11.53
CA MET A 259 0.43 5.16 -10.57
C MET A 259 1.52 4.32 -9.91
N PRO A 260 2.58 4.93 -9.35
CA PRO A 260 3.56 4.22 -8.51
C PRO A 260 2.90 3.66 -7.25
N GLY A 261 3.39 2.51 -6.78
CA GLY A 261 2.88 1.82 -5.60
C GLY A 261 2.07 0.58 -5.96
N ILE A 262 1.64 -0.14 -4.95
CA ILE A 262 0.78 -1.33 -5.07
C ILE A 262 0.00 -1.61 -3.77
N ASP A 263 0.62 -1.55 -2.58
CA ASP A 263 0.00 -1.99 -1.33
C ASP A 263 -1.22 -1.14 -0.93
N GLU A 264 -1.20 0.16 -1.24
CA GLU A 264 -2.29 1.11 -0.98
C GLU A 264 -3.53 0.88 -1.85
N PHE A 265 -3.41 0.17 -2.97
CA PHE A 265 -4.54 -0.03 -3.90
C PHE A 265 -5.68 -0.81 -3.27
N ASN A 266 -5.35 -1.70 -2.33
CA ASN A 266 -6.33 -2.40 -1.53
C ASN A 266 -7.31 -1.41 -0.88
N VAL A 267 -6.82 -0.50 -0.04
CA VAL A 267 -7.67 0.45 0.69
C VAL A 267 -8.28 1.53 -0.21
N LEU A 268 -7.59 1.94 -1.29
CA LEU A 268 -8.12 2.93 -2.23
C LEU A 268 -9.31 2.39 -3.01
N LEU A 269 -9.23 1.17 -3.58
CA LEU A 269 -10.35 0.55 -4.29
C LEU A 269 -11.50 0.16 -3.36
N LEU A 270 -11.20 -0.28 -2.15
CA LEU A 270 -12.23 -0.54 -1.15
C LEU A 270 -12.94 0.75 -0.75
N SER A 271 -12.21 1.87 -0.62
CA SER A 271 -12.81 3.19 -0.40
C SER A 271 -13.70 3.60 -1.58
N ARG A 272 -13.23 3.38 -2.83
CA ARG A 272 -14.05 3.58 -4.03
C ARG A 272 -15.32 2.75 -4.01
N ALA A 273 -15.22 1.45 -3.74
CA ALA A 273 -16.39 0.58 -3.68
C ALA A 273 -17.44 1.09 -2.69
N VAL A 274 -17.02 1.56 -1.52
CA VAL A 274 -17.90 2.19 -0.54
C VAL A 274 -18.53 3.47 -1.08
N ASN A 275 -17.75 4.35 -1.68
CA ASN A 275 -18.23 5.64 -2.19
C ASN A 275 -19.23 5.45 -3.35
N ASP A 276 -18.93 4.53 -4.29
CA ASP A 276 -19.82 4.21 -5.41
C ASP A 276 -21.13 3.57 -4.93
N MET A 277 -21.10 2.61 -3.99
CA MET A 277 -22.32 2.02 -3.40
C MET A 277 -23.19 3.05 -2.68
N ARG A 278 -22.60 4.10 -2.13
CA ARG A 278 -23.31 5.16 -1.42
C ARG A 278 -23.67 6.35 -2.30
N PHE A 279 -23.25 6.36 -3.55
CA PHE A 279 -23.36 7.51 -4.45
C PHE A 279 -22.72 8.77 -3.86
N GLU A 280 -21.61 8.61 -3.14
CA GLU A 280 -20.85 9.69 -2.50
C GLU A 280 -19.58 9.98 -3.32
N MET A 281 -19.15 11.24 -3.32
CA MET A 281 -17.88 11.69 -3.88
C MET A 281 -17.20 12.63 -2.86
N PRO A 282 -16.42 12.08 -1.93
CA PRO A 282 -15.77 12.89 -0.90
C PRO A 282 -14.83 13.94 -1.49
N PHE A 283 -14.92 15.17 -0.98
CA PHE A 283 -14.05 16.27 -1.36
C PHE A 283 -12.79 16.26 -0.51
N VAL A 284 -11.65 16.19 -1.16
CA VAL A 284 -10.34 16.11 -0.50
C VAL A 284 -9.53 17.37 -0.76
N TYR A 285 -9.11 18.05 0.30
CA TYR A 285 -8.10 19.09 0.23
C TYR A 285 -6.74 18.50 0.61
N VAL A 286 -5.69 18.86 -0.14
CA VAL A 286 -4.33 18.40 0.13
C VAL A 286 -3.42 19.58 0.36
N ASP A 287 -2.67 19.53 1.46
CA ASP A 287 -1.63 20.50 1.75
C ASP A 287 -0.29 19.77 1.99
N TYR A 288 0.77 20.34 1.46
CA TYR A 288 2.10 19.78 1.52
C TYR A 288 2.97 20.63 2.45
N LYS A 289 3.89 19.97 3.15
CA LYS A 289 4.92 20.67 3.90
C LYS A 289 5.69 21.64 2.99
N GLN A 290 6.12 22.75 3.55
CA GLN A 290 6.90 23.77 2.83
C GLN A 290 8.16 23.21 2.14
N GLY A 291 8.68 23.97 1.19
CA GLY A 291 9.82 23.58 0.37
C GLY A 291 9.37 22.98 -0.96
N LYS A 292 9.95 21.86 -1.37
CA LYS A 292 9.54 21.15 -2.60
C LYS A 292 8.12 20.63 -2.55
N GLY A 293 7.64 20.24 -1.37
CA GLY A 293 6.26 19.81 -1.16
C GLY A 293 5.80 18.77 -2.18
N GLY A 294 4.72 19.06 -2.88
CA GLY A 294 4.15 18.19 -3.91
C GLY A 294 5.05 17.92 -5.13
N ASP A 295 6.10 18.73 -5.35
CA ASP A 295 7.12 18.50 -6.40
C ASP A 295 8.17 17.45 -6.01
N THR A 296 8.12 16.91 -4.79
CA THR A 296 8.99 15.81 -4.39
C THR A 296 8.76 14.60 -5.28
N VAL A 297 9.84 14.04 -5.85
CA VAL A 297 9.85 12.70 -6.46
C VAL A 297 10.41 11.74 -5.41
N PRO A 298 9.57 10.92 -4.78
CA PRO A 298 10.02 10.05 -3.71
C PRO A 298 10.91 8.91 -4.22
N SER A 299 11.65 8.29 -3.30
CA SER A 299 12.26 6.99 -3.58
C SER A 299 11.19 5.97 -3.98
N PHE A 300 11.54 5.04 -4.83
CA PHE A 300 10.64 4.01 -5.36
C PHE A 300 9.48 4.56 -6.21
N SER A 301 9.63 5.79 -6.76
CA SER A 301 8.64 6.42 -7.65
C SER A 301 9.33 7.04 -8.88
N ASP A 302 8.57 7.18 -9.96
CA ASP A 302 8.98 7.81 -11.21
C ASP A 302 8.26 9.14 -11.46
N GLU A 303 7.46 9.61 -10.51
CA GLU A 303 6.68 10.84 -10.65
C GLU A 303 6.63 11.68 -9.37
N LYS A 304 6.15 12.92 -9.49
CA LYS A 304 5.93 13.81 -8.36
C LYS A 304 4.83 13.26 -7.44
N ILE A 305 5.03 13.39 -6.11
CA ILE A 305 4.03 12.91 -5.15
C ILE A 305 2.67 13.58 -5.32
N SER A 306 2.61 14.83 -5.81
CA SER A 306 1.34 15.50 -6.10
C SER A 306 0.54 14.79 -7.18
N ALA A 307 1.20 14.24 -8.20
CA ALA A 307 0.53 13.48 -9.27
C ALA A 307 -0.02 12.16 -8.73
N SER A 308 0.77 11.43 -7.94
CA SER A 308 0.32 10.19 -7.29
C SER A 308 -0.84 10.42 -6.32
N VAL A 309 -0.81 11.50 -5.52
CA VAL A 309 -1.91 11.84 -4.61
C VAL A 309 -3.18 12.21 -5.38
N ASP A 310 -3.06 12.98 -6.47
CA ASP A 310 -4.20 13.32 -7.31
C ASP A 310 -4.82 12.06 -7.95
N ALA A 311 -3.98 11.13 -8.41
CA ALA A 311 -4.43 9.83 -8.90
C ALA A 311 -5.11 9.00 -7.79
N ALA A 312 -4.51 8.93 -6.60
CA ALA A 312 -5.06 8.20 -5.46
C ALA A 312 -6.46 8.71 -5.04
N ILE A 313 -6.67 10.05 -5.04
CA ILE A 313 -7.99 10.65 -4.76
C ILE A 313 -9.02 10.18 -5.80
N ALA A 314 -8.66 10.23 -7.09
CA ALA A 314 -9.54 9.77 -8.17
C ALA A 314 -9.82 8.26 -8.09
N ILE A 315 -8.80 7.45 -7.77
CA ILE A 315 -8.92 6.00 -7.57
C ILE A 315 -9.90 5.70 -6.42
N ALA A 316 -9.79 6.39 -5.31
CA ALA A 316 -10.67 6.21 -4.15
C ALA A 316 -12.09 6.76 -4.34
N GLY A 317 -12.43 7.29 -5.51
CA GLY A 317 -13.76 7.84 -5.82
C GLY A 317 -13.98 9.25 -5.27
N GLY A 318 -12.92 9.98 -4.90
CA GLY A 318 -13.00 11.35 -4.40
C GLY A 318 -12.72 12.43 -5.46
N LEU A 319 -12.88 13.68 -5.05
CA LEU A 319 -12.57 14.85 -5.84
C LEU A 319 -11.66 15.81 -5.06
N LYS A 320 -10.52 16.16 -5.66
CA LYS A 320 -9.64 17.18 -5.08
C LYS A 320 -10.26 18.57 -5.17
N VAL A 321 -10.25 19.31 -4.07
CA VAL A 321 -10.76 20.67 -4.00
C VAL A 321 -9.64 21.67 -3.66
N PRO A 322 -9.71 22.92 -4.17
CA PRO A 322 -8.66 23.92 -3.96
C PRO A 322 -8.77 24.65 -2.61
N ASN A 323 -9.87 24.45 -1.87
CA ASN A 323 -10.14 25.17 -0.63
C ASN A 323 -10.55 24.18 0.48
N PRO A 324 -9.87 24.19 1.63
CA PRO A 324 -10.17 23.29 2.75
C PRO A 324 -11.59 23.48 3.32
N ALA A 325 -12.19 24.67 3.20
CA ALA A 325 -13.55 24.94 3.69
C ALA A 325 -14.64 24.10 3.00
N ARG A 326 -14.31 23.46 1.87
CA ARG A 326 -15.21 22.54 1.14
C ARG A 326 -14.82 21.08 1.26
N ALA A 327 -13.77 20.79 2.02
CA ALA A 327 -13.24 19.44 2.11
C ALA A 327 -13.98 18.61 3.15
N ASP A 328 -14.36 17.39 2.77
CA ASP A 328 -14.80 16.33 3.69
C ASP A 328 -13.61 15.67 4.39
N PHE A 329 -12.41 15.81 3.81
CA PHE A 329 -11.16 15.31 4.37
C PHE A 329 -9.97 16.21 3.97
N VAL A 330 -9.10 16.52 4.92
CA VAL A 330 -7.86 17.29 4.71
C VAL A 330 -6.67 16.37 4.88
N LEU A 331 -5.94 16.09 3.79
CA LEU A 331 -4.71 15.33 3.82
C LEU A 331 -3.50 16.27 3.92
N LEU A 332 -2.77 16.19 5.01
CA LEU A 332 -1.51 16.92 5.21
C LEU A 332 -0.33 15.97 4.96
N VAL A 333 0.55 16.35 4.04
CA VAL A 333 1.65 15.50 3.59
C VAL A 333 2.99 16.01 4.12
N ASN A 334 3.64 15.23 5.01
CA ASN A 334 4.93 15.54 5.60
C ASN A 334 6.07 15.14 4.64
N THR A 335 6.53 16.09 3.81
CA THR A 335 7.65 15.90 2.88
C THR A 335 8.97 16.43 3.47
N ASP A 336 10.13 16.03 2.91
CA ASP A 336 11.40 16.73 3.16
C ASP A 336 11.44 18.06 2.42
N GLN A 337 11.97 19.10 3.05
CA GLN A 337 12.05 20.46 2.48
C GLN A 337 12.81 20.50 1.15
N LYS A 338 13.84 19.66 0.98
CA LYS A 338 14.66 19.57 -0.24
C LYS A 338 14.08 18.63 -1.30
N GLY A 339 12.93 18.01 -1.05
CA GLY A 339 12.29 17.07 -1.97
C GLY A 339 13.02 15.73 -2.06
N ARG A 340 13.62 15.27 -0.97
CA ARG A 340 14.27 13.97 -0.85
C ARG A 340 13.39 13.05 0.00
N THR A 341 13.47 11.76 -0.25
CA THR A 341 13.01 10.75 0.68
C THR A 341 14.24 10.17 1.39
N MET A 342 14.26 10.27 2.71
CA MET A 342 15.29 9.63 3.53
C MET A 342 14.82 8.22 3.88
N ASP A 343 15.75 7.34 4.29
CA ASP A 343 15.40 6.01 4.79
C ASP A 343 15.59 5.96 6.30
N THR A 344 14.64 5.39 7.03
CA THR A 344 14.72 5.25 8.49
C THR A 344 15.88 4.36 8.92
N HIS A 345 16.32 3.42 8.07
CA HIS A 345 17.42 2.50 8.36
C HIS A 345 18.82 3.11 8.22
N ASN A 346 18.98 4.21 7.49
CA ASN A 346 20.27 4.88 7.29
C ASN A 346 20.70 5.75 8.48
N ARG A 347 20.14 5.52 9.67
CA ARG A 347 20.41 6.34 10.88
C ARG A 347 21.39 5.71 11.85
N TYR A 348 22.30 4.86 11.37
CA TYR A 348 23.41 4.43 12.20
C TYR A 348 24.55 5.45 12.10
N PRO A 349 24.91 6.14 13.19
CA PRO A 349 26.24 6.71 13.29
C PRO A 349 27.24 5.55 13.25
N ASP A 350 28.33 5.72 12.53
CA ASP A 350 29.38 4.72 12.31
C ASP A 350 29.64 3.85 13.54
N GLY A 351 29.22 2.57 13.50
CA GLY A 351 29.41 1.58 14.57
C GLY A 351 28.64 1.82 15.88
N GLY A 352 27.71 2.77 15.93
CA GLY A 352 26.97 3.13 17.13
C GLY A 352 25.62 2.43 17.31
N LYS A 353 25.05 2.55 18.52
CA LYS A 353 23.68 2.13 18.79
C LYS A 353 22.70 3.01 18.04
N PHE A 354 21.60 2.42 17.53
CA PHE A 354 20.50 3.16 16.94
C PHE A 354 20.00 4.26 17.89
N GLN A 355 19.94 5.48 17.39
CA GLN A 355 19.37 6.61 18.12
C GLN A 355 18.30 7.31 17.27
N PRO A 356 17.02 7.28 17.68
CA PRO A 356 15.96 7.97 16.96
C PRO A 356 16.20 9.49 17.00
N GLN A 357 16.00 10.16 15.88
CA GLN A 357 16.04 11.62 15.82
C GLN A 357 14.75 12.21 16.36
N LEU A 358 14.75 12.62 17.63
CA LEU A 358 13.58 13.18 18.31
C LEU A 358 13.54 14.73 18.26
N LYS A 359 14.68 15.38 17.94
CA LYS A 359 14.75 16.86 17.90
C LYS A 359 14.13 17.38 16.61
N PRO A 360 13.05 18.19 16.67
CA PRO A 360 12.43 18.75 15.48
C PRO A 360 13.34 19.85 14.90
N ASP A 361 13.47 19.87 13.56
CA ASP A 361 13.92 21.05 12.84
C ASP A 361 12.78 22.06 12.66
N GLU A 362 13.07 23.26 12.12
CA GLU A 362 12.07 24.31 11.91
C GLU A 362 10.93 23.82 10.99
N SER A 363 11.28 23.09 9.93
CA SER A 363 10.30 22.53 9.01
C SER A 363 9.32 21.53 9.69
N THR A 364 9.80 20.72 10.65
CA THR A 364 8.94 19.87 11.47
C THR A 364 8.03 20.67 12.39
N LYS A 365 8.56 21.74 13.02
CA LYS A 365 7.75 22.63 13.88
C LYS A 365 6.64 23.31 13.10
N ASP A 366 6.93 23.83 11.90
CA ASP A 366 5.98 24.46 11.01
C ASP A 366 4.88 23.48 10.58
N PHE A 367 5.25 22.26 10.22
CA PHE A 367 4.26 21.25 9.86
C PHE A 367 3.37 20.84 11.04
N VAL A 368 3.93 20.66 12.23
CA VAL A 368 3.15 20.40 13.46
C VAL A 368 2.22 21.56 13.77
N LYS A 369 2.65 22.82 13.55
CA LYS A 369 1.78 23.98 13.67
C LYS A 369 0.63 23.92 12.67
N LEU A 370 0.92 23.57 11.40
CA LEU A 370 -0.11 23.41 10.37
C LEU A 370 -1.16 22.37 10.80
N VAL A 371 -0.72 21.16 11.24
CA VAL A 371 -1.64 20.13 11.77
C VAL A 371 -2.49 20.67 12.92
N SER A 372 -1.86 21.36 13.89
CA SER A 372 -2.54 21.95 15.04
C SER A 372 -3.60 22.96 14.62
N ASP A 373 -3.28 23.84 13.67
CA ASP A 373 -4.16 24.91 13.19
C ASP A 373 -5.39 24.32 12.47
N TYR A 374 -5.23 23.26 11.64
CA TYR A 374 -6.35 22.59 10.99
C TYR A 374 -7.22 21.84 11.98
N VAL A 375 -6.63 21.09 12.92
CA VAL A 375 -7.36 20.39 13.98
C VAL A 375 -8.14 21.36 14.87
N ALA A 376 -7.51 22.48 15.27
CA ALA A 376 -8.17 23.51 16.11
C ALA A 376 -9.36 24.18 15.40
N LYS A 377 -9.34 24.25 14.07
CA LYS A 377 -10.46 24.75 13.25
C LYS A 377 -11.55 23.72 13.01
N GLY A 378 -11.39 22.50 13.53
CA GLY A 378 -12.37 21.41 13.39
C GLY A 378 -12.35 20.69 12.06
N TYR A 379 -11.30 20.83 11.25
CA TYR A 379 -11.16 20.06 10.01
C TYR A 379 -10.86 18.58 10.28
N PRO A 380 -11.41 17.65 9.48
CA PRO A 380 -11.08 16.23 9.54
C PRO A 380 -9.71 15.97 8.90
N VAL A 381 -8.66 15.98 9.72
CA VAL A 381 -7.26 15.94 9.29
C VAL A 381 -6.71 14.51 9.27
N GLY A 382 -6.10 14.11 8.16
CA GLY A 382 -5.18 12.98 8.08
C GLY A 382 -3.75 13.42 7.80
N VAL A 383 -2.78 12.63 8.23
CA VAL A 383 -1.37 12.88 8.00
C VAL A 383 -0.76 11.71 7.21
N ALA A 384 -0.15 12.03 6.06
CA ALA A 384 0.73 11.13 5.33
C ALA A 384 2.18 11.53 5.60
N ASP A 385 2.90 10.68 6.32
CA ASP A 385 4.29 10.93 6.73
C ASP A 385 5.25 10.27 5.74
N ILE A 386 5.76 11.06 4.79
CA ILE A 386 6.60 10.57 3.68
C ILE A 386 8.00 11.19 3.67
N ARG A 387 8.37 11.87 4.72
CA ARG A 387 9.73 12.40 4.84
C ARG A 387 10.77 11.28 4.84
N TYR A 388 10.40 10.15 5.40
CA TYR A 388 11.19 8.92 5.41
C TYR A 388 10.44 7.80 4.72
N ALA A 389 11.16 6.98 3.98
CA ALA A 389 10.69 5.66 3.58
C ALA A 389 10.90 4.68 4.75
N ASN A 390 10.12 3.62 4.76
CA ASN A 390 10.23 2.51 5.72
C ASN A 390 10.02 2.92 7.19
N GLY A 391 9.15 3.89 7.46
CA GLY A 391 8.77 4.24 8.82
C GLY A 391 8.55 5.74 9.06
N ALA A 392 7.94 6.06 10.18
CA ALA A 392 7.56 7.39 10.61
C ALA A 392 8.74 8.34 10.85
N ASP A 393 8.50 9.64 10.70
CA ASP A 393 9.40 10.70 11.21
C ASP A 393 9.27 10.79 12.75
N ASN A 394 10.27 10.25 13.46
CA ASN A 394 10.29 10.24 14.92
C ASN A 394 10.14 11.65 15.54
N ALA A 395 10.71 12.68 14.92
CA ALA A 395 10.61 14.04 15.42
C ALA A 395 9.18 14.58 15.25
N LEU A 396 8.52 14.29 14.13
CA LEU A 396 7.11 14.62 13.92
C LEU A 396 6.22 13.95 14.96
N MET A 397 6.35 12.63 15.10
CA MET A 397 5.51 11.84 15.99
C MET A 397 5.64 12.26 17.45
N GLU A 398 6.86 12.53 17.90
CA GLU A 398 7.11 13.04 19.25
C GLU A 398 6.46 14.42 19.49
N GLN A 399 6.46 15.31 18.49
CA GLN A 399 5.79 16.61 18.60
C GLN A 399 4.25 16.48 18.57
N LEU A 400 3.70 15.61 17.72
CA LEU A 400 2.26 15.33 17.71
C LEU A 400 1.80 14.75 19.06
N ARG A 401 2.59 13.82 19.63
CA ARG A 401 2.34 13.25 20.96
C ARG A 401 2.32 14.33 22.05
N LYS A 402 3.38 15.16 22.13
CA LYS A 402 3.50 16.25 23.13
C LYS A 402 2.36 17.26 23.06
N LYS A 403 1.79 17.48 21.88
CA LYS A 403 0.65 18.39 21.67
C LYS A 403 -0.72 17.70 21.78
N ASN A 404 -0.76 16.43 22.16
CA ASN A 404 -1.98 15.60 22.23
C ASN A 404 -2.77 15.58 20.90
N LEU A 405 -2.07 15.54 19.76
CA LEU A 405 -2.67 15.55 18.43
C LEU A 405 -2.85 14.15 17.84
N LEU A 406 -2.14 13.12 18.32
CA LEU A 406 -2.17 11.75 17.75
C LEU A 406 -3.59 11.25 17.52
N TYR A 407 -4.44 11.30 18.52
CA TYR A 407 -5.83 10.81 18.45
C TYR A 407 -6.85 11.91 18.09
N LYS A 408 -6.37 13.06 17.60
CA LYS A 408 -7.20 14.08 16.96
C LYS A 408 -7.23 13.93 15.43
N LEU A 409 -6.34 13.11 14.90
CA LEU A 409 -6.31 12.79 13.47
C LEU A 409 -7.46 11.83 13.09
N GLN A 410 -7.87 11.89 11.83
CA GLN A 410 -8.81 10.92 11.24
C GLN A 410 -8.08 9.73 10.64
N ALA A 411 -6.84 9.93 10.17
CA ALA A 411 -5.97 8.90 9.62
C ALA A 411 -4.51 9.32 9.76
N TYR A 412 -3.63 8.34 9.80
CA TYR A 412 -2.18 8.48 9.74
C TYR A 412 -1.58 7.29 8.98
N SER A 413 -0.54 7.53 8.19
CA SER A 413 0.34 6.47 7.73
C SER A 413 1.74 7.01 7.42
N GLY A 414 2.77 6.23 7.76
CA GLY A 414 4.18 6.45 7.50
C GLY A 414 4.89 5.13 7.16
N TRP A 415 4.17 4.20 6.53
CA TRP A 415 4.65 2.85 6.24
C TRP A 415 5.22 2.74 4.83
N ASN A 416 6.38 2.08 4.70
CA ASN A 416 7.03 1.70 3.46
C ASN A 416 7.32 2.89 2.49
N THR A 417 6.74 2.90 1.29
CA THR A 417 6.97 3.95 0.29
C THR A 417 6.06 5.17 0.50
N ALA A 418 6.40 6.29 -0.14
CA ALA A 418 5.60 7.50 -0.03
C ALA A 418 4.17 7.34 -0.58
N THR A 419 4.00 6.59 -1.66
CA THR A 419 2.68 6.31 -2.24
C THR A 419 1.85 5.42 -1.34
N ASN A 420 2.45 4.38 -0.74
CA ASN A 420 1.77 3.53 0.25
C ASN A 420 1.26 4.38 1.43
N SER A 421 2.11 5.25 1.99
CA SER A 421 1.73 6.13 3.11
C SER A 421 0.63 7.10 2.72
N THR A 422 0.73 7.78 1.57
CA THR A 422 -0.30 8.74 1.13
C THR A 422 -1.62 8.05 0.79
N GLY A 423 -1.57 6.93 0.08
CA GLY A 423 -2.76 6.20 -0.32
C GLY A 423 -3.48 5.55 0.86
N PHE A 424 -2.76 4.97 1.82
CA PHE A 424 -3.37 4.36 3.00
C PHE A 424 -3.99 5.41 3.94
N ALA A 425 -3.30 6.53 4.18
CA ALA A 425 -3.86 7.65 4.95
C ALA A 425 -5.09 8.26 4.27
N LEU A 426 -5.07 8.39 2.94
CA LEU A 426 -6.17 8.91 2.14
C LEU A 426 -7.40 8.00 2.19
N GLY A 427 -7.25 6.71 1.82
CA GLY A 427 -8.37 5.77 1.77
C GLY A 427 -9.02 5.59 3.14
N THR A 428 -8.21 5.47 4.20
CA THR A 428 -8.70 5.40 5.59
C THR A 428 -9.40 6.70 5.99
N GLY A 429 -8.82 7.87 5.67
CA GLY A 429 -9.37 9.17 6.03
C GLY A 429 -10.71 9.49 5.37
N MET A 430 -10.89 9.10 4.10
CA MET A 430 -12.16 9.24 3.39
C MET A 430 -13.28 8.39 3.99
N LEU A 431 -12.94 7.25 4.61
CA LEU A 431 -13.89 6.37 5.30
C LEU A 431 -14.11 6.74 6.78
N ALA A 432 -13.23 7.55 7.37
CA ALA A 432 -13.28 7.90 8.80
C ALA A 432 -14.62 8.50 9.28
N PRO A 433 -15.37 9.30 8.49
CA PRO A 433 -16.69 9.79 8.92
C PRO A 433 -17.73 8.69 9.17
N LYS A 434 -17.48 7.47 8.66
CA LYS A 434 -18.36 6.31 8.83
C LYS A 434 -18.01 5.47 10.07
N MET A 435 -16.90 5.79 10.75
CA MET A 435 -16.37 5.04 11.88
C MET A 435 -16.77 5.66 13.22
N THR A 436 -16.81 4.83 14.25
CA THR A 436 -16.86 5.30 15.63
C THR A 436 -15.53 5.91 16.06
N GLU A 437 -15.51 6.77 17.09
CA GLU A 437 -14.27 7.33 17.65
C GLU A 437 -13.34 6.22 18.17
N GLN A 438 -13.91 5.15 18.76
CA GLN A 438 -13.13 4.00 19.20
C GLN A 438 -12.51 3.23 18.02
N GLY A 439 -13.26 3.04 16.94
CA GLY A 439 -12.76 2.37 15.72
C GLY A 439 -11.62 3.16 15.08
N LYS A 440 -11.76 4.48 14.96
CA LYS A 440 -10.68 5.37 14.48
C LYS A 440 -9.44 5.28 15.37
N ALA A 441 -9.63 5.33 16.69
CA ALA A 441 -8.52 5.25 17.63
C ALA A 441 -7.79 3.90 17.55
N GLN A 442 -8.51 2.80 17.31
CA GLN A 442 -7.91 1.48 17.11
C GLN A 442 -7.04 1.44 15.84
N LEU A 443 -7.56 1.96 14.71
CA LEU A 443 -6.80 2.03 13.45
C LEU A 443 -5.57 2.92 13.58
N LEU A 444 -5.69 4.09 14.22
CA LEU A 444 -4.56 4.97 14.50
C LEU A 444 -3.51 4.28 15.39
N THR A 445 -3.96 3.55 16.43
CA THR A 445 -3.05 2.80 17.31
C THR A 445 -2.27 1.75 16.53
N THR A 446 -2.93 1.01 15.63
CA THR A 446 -2.26 0.04 14.74
C THR A 446 -1.20 0.72 13.89
N ARG A 447 -1.50 1.89 13.29
CA ARG A 447 -0.49 2.64 12.51
C ARG A 447 0.64 3.18 13.39
N TYR A 448 0.37 3.64 14.59
CA TYR A 448 1.43 4.10 15.50
C TYR A 448 2.32 2.96 15.99
N LEU A 449 1.75 1.78 16.20
CA LEU A 449 2.52 0.60 16.54
C LEU A 449 3.34 0.09 15.34
N ASP A 450 2.75 0.00 14.16
CA ASP A 450 3.46 -0.48 12.97
C ASP A 450 4.46 0.57 12.46
N ASP A 451 3.98 1.74 12.04
CA ASP A 451 4.79 2.72 11.30
C ASP A 451 5.82 3.43 12.20
N TRP A 452 5.44 3.75 13.44
CA TRP A 452 6.30 4.49 14.36
C TRP A 452 7.09 3.58 15.30
N ALA A 453 6.42 2.69 16.04
CA ALA A 453 7.13 1.84 16.99
C ALA A 453 7.98 0.79 16.28
N TYR A 454 7.39 0.02 15.37
CA TYR A 454 8.10 -1.06 14.69
C TYR A 454 9.03 -0.54 13.58
N GLN A 455 8.46 0.03 12.53
CA GLN A 455 9.23 0.36 11.33
C GLN A 455 10.32 1.41 11.58
N ALA A 456 10.00 2.48 12.31
CA ALA A 456 10.95 3.56 12.54
C ALA A 456 11.94 3.29 13.69
N ASN A 457 11.71 2.29 14.55
CA ASN A 457 12.51 2.08 15.76
C ASN A 457 12.87 0.61 16.01
N VAL A 458 11.91 -0.24 16.39
CA VAL A 458 12.17 -1.59 16.91
C VAL A 458 12.80 -2.50 15.87
N ARG A 459 12.32 -2.47 14.64
CA ARG A 459 12.84 -3.24 13.50
C ARG A 459 14.35 -3.06 13.34
N THR A 460 14.83 -1.83 13.45
CA THR A 460 16.24 -1.49 13.32
C THR A 460 17.06 -2.02 14.51
N ILE A 461 16.51 -1.89 15.72
CA ILE A 461 17.18 -2.38 16.95
C ILE A 461 17.34 -3.91 16.88
N VAL A 462 16.24 -4.63 16.66
CA VAL A 462 16.26 -6.10 16.62
C VAL A 462 17.05 -6.63 15.43
N GLY A 463 16.97 -5.97 14.26
CA GLY A 463 17.80 -6.31 13.11
C GLY A 463 19.30 -6.22 13.43
N SER A 464 19.72 -5.19 14.16
CA SER A 464 21.12 -5.05 14.62
C SER A 464 21.49 -6.09 15.66
N GLU A 465 20.60 -6.39 16.63
CA GLU A 465 20.81 -7.43 17.62
C GLU A 465 21.00 -8.80 16.95
N LEU A 466 20.22 -9.11 15.92
CA LEU A 466 20.35 -10.36 15.15
C LEU A 466 21.74 -10.48 14.51
N VAL A 467 22.21 -9.41 13.86
CA VAL A 467 23.55 -9.40 13.24
C VAL A 467 24.65 -9.52 14.30
N GLN A 468 24.59 -8.74 15.36
CA GLN A 468 25.62 -8.72 16.42
C GLN A 468 25.68 -10.04 17.19
N LYS A 469 24.54 -10.62 17.50
CA LYS A 469 24.44 -11.83 18.33
C LYS A 469 24.72 -13.12 17.56
N PHE A 470 24.29 -13.18 16.28
CA PHE A 470 24.35 -14.41 15.50
C PHE A 470 25.30 -14.33 14.30
N GLY A 471 25.92 -13.16 14.06
CA GLY A 471 27.00 -12.99 13.07
C GLY A 471 26.57 -13.07 11.60
N ASN A 472 25.27 -12.98 11.30
CA ASN A 472 24.75 -13.11 9.94
C ASN A 472 23.73 -12.02 9.61
N ALA A 473 24.08 -11.13 8.67
CA ALA A 473 23.20 -10.06 8.19
C ALA A 473 21.95 -10.58 7.45
N MET A 474 21.99 -11.81 6.94
CA MET A 474 20.87 -12.42 6.24
C MET A 474 19.66 -12.68 7.14
N TYR A 475 19.83 -12.76 8.46
CA TYR A 475 18.70 -12.91 9.39
C TYR A 475 17.70 -11.74 9.35
N TYR A 476 18.10 -10.59 8.82
CA TYR A 476 17.17 -9.50 8.55
C TYR A 476 16.16 -9.82 7.43
N LEU A 477 16.63 -10.51 6.38
CA LEU A 477 15.84 -10.86 5.20
C LEU A 477 15.14 -12.22 5.33
N SER A 478 15.70 -13.13 6.17
CA SER A 478 15.15 -14.46 6.40
C SER A 478 15.49 -14.92 7.82
N LEU A 479 14.52 -14.89 8.70
CA LEU A 479 14.69 -15.15 10.13
C LEU A 479 15.01 -16.62 10.44
N GLN A 480 14.57 -17.56 9.62
CA GLN A 480 14.83 -18.99 9.80
C GLN A 480 14.61 -19.48 11.23
N ASP A 481 15.62 -20.09 11.83
CA ASP A 481 15.63 -20.57 13.22
C ASP A 481 15.65 -19.45 14.27
N LYS A 482 15.79 -18.18 13.87
CA LYS A 482 15.78 -17.00 14.76
C LYS A 482 14.40 -16.35 14.87
N LEU A 483 13.37 -16.89 14.18
CA LEU A 483 12.02 -16.33 14.21
C LEU A 483 11.50 -16.13 15.65
N GLY A 484 11.58 -17.17 16.48
CA GLY A 484 11.11 -17.09 17.88
C GLY A 484 11.83 -16.03 18.70
N TYR A 485 13.16 -15.89 18.53
CA TYR A 485 13.92 -14.81 19.17
C TYR A 485 13.46 -13.43 18.70
N ALA A 486 13.31 -13.25 17.39
CA ALA A 486 12.90 -11.97 16.82
C ALA A 486 11.49 -11.56 17.28
N GLU A 487 10.52 -12.47 17.24
CA GLU A 487 9.14 -12.21 17.68
C GLU A 487 9.07 -11.87 19.18
N GLN A 488 9.78 -12.60 20.02
CA GLN A 488 9.85 -12.29 21.45
C GLN A 488 10.45 -10.90 21.66
N ARG A 489 11.59 -10.62 21.05
CA ARG A 489 12.31 -9.37 21.24
C ARG A 489 11.54 -8.17 20.67
N ASN A 490 10.91 -8.34 19.51
CA ASN A 490 9.99 -7.35 18.93
C ASN A 490 8.84 -7.06 19.90
N THR A 491 8.22 -8.10 20.47
CA THR A 491 7.11 -7.93 21.43
C THR A 491 7.53 -7.13 22.66
N GLU A 492 8.66 -7.48 23.29
CA GLU A 492 9.18 -6.77 24.47
C GLU A 492 9.40 -5.27 24.16
N LEU A 493 10.15 -4.96 23.11
CA LEU A 493 10.48 -3.58 22.77
C LEU A 493 9.26 -2.77 22.28
N MET A 494 8.34 -3.41 21.58
CA MET A 494 7.10 -2.78 21.13
C MET A 494 6.18 -2.43 22.30
N GLN A 495 6.05 -3.33 23.28
CA GLN A 495 5.27 -3.08 24.50
C GLN A 495 5.90 -1.95 25.32
N ASP A 496 7.23 -1.94 25.48
CA ASP A 496 7.96 -0.87 26.15
C ASP A 496 7.78 0.49 25.46
N PHE A 497 7.85 0.49 24.12
CA PHE A 497 7.63 1.69 23.32
C PHE A 497 6.20 2.20 23.48
N ALA A 498 5.23 1.32 23.36
CA ALA A 498 3.80 1.65 23.48
C ALA A 498 3.47 2.21 24.88
N ALA A 499 3.97 1.57 25.93
CA ALA A 499 3.75 2.03 27.30
C ALA A 499 4.28 3.45 27.58
N LYS A 500 5.36 3.85 26.90
CA LYS A 500 5.98 5.18 27.03
C LYS A 500 5.31 6.27 26.17
N ASN A 501 4.74 5.89 25.04
CA ASN A 501 4.38 6.85 24.00
C ASN A 501 2.87 6.92 23.69
N LEU A 502 2.10 5.88 24.02
CA LEU A 502 0.68 5.79 23.69
C LEU A 502 -0.18 5.69 24.94
N PRO A 503 -1.42 6.20 24.92
CA PRO A 503 -2.35 6.09 26.06
C PRO A 503 -2.74 4.62 26.30
N GLN A 504 -2.70 4.20 27.57
CA GLN A 504 -2.93 2.80 27.98
C GLN A 504 -4.33 2.27 27.64
N ASN A 505 -5.35 3.13 27.62
CA ASN A 505 -6.71 2.75 27.25
C ASN A 505 -6.86 2.25 25.81
N TYR A 506 -5.92 2.59 24.91
CA TYR A 506 -5.89 2.10 23.52
C TYR A 506 -5.02 0.85 23.35
N LEU A 507 -4.29 0.44 24.38
CA LEU A 507 -3.39 -0.73 24.37
C LEU A 507 -4.01 -1.98 25.02
N ALA A 508 -5.18 -1.86 25.63
CA ALA A 508 -5.90 -2.99 26.19
C ALA A 508 -6.56 -3.80 25.05
N PRO A 509 -6.55 -5.15 25.13
CA PRO A 509 -6.10 -6.01 26.23
C PRO A 509 -4.61 -6.40 26.16
N GLY A 510 -3.78 -5.68 25.45
CA GLY A 510 -2.39 -6.00 25.18
C GLY A 510 -2.20 -6.73 23.86
N PHE A 511 -0.96 -6.89 23.41
CA PHE A 511 -0.63 -7.47 22.11
C PHE A 511 0.72 -8.21 22.15
N THR A 512 0.93 -9.06 21.15
CA THR A 512 2.22 -9.67 20.81
C THR A 512 2.56 -9.36 19.35
N ILE A 513 3.84 -9.50 19.00
CA ILE A 513 4.30 -9.28 17.61
C ILE A 513 4.66 -10.61 16.98
N LYS A 514 4.20 -10.76 15.73
CA LYS A 514 4.57 -11.85 14.83
C LYS A 514 5.27 -11.30 13.59
N ASN A 515 6.13 -12.12 12.98
CA ASN A 515 6.74 -11.82 11.69
C ASN A 515 6.25 -12.86 10.67
N PRO A 516 5.04 -12.70 10.13
CA PRO A 516 4.36 -13.75 9.34
C PRO A 516 5.08 -14.11 8.05
N TRP A 517 5.88 -13.16 7.49
CA TRP A 517 6.68 -13.37 6.28
C TRP A 517 8.11 -13.82 6.57
N LEU A 518 8.37 -14.32 7.78
CA LEU A 518 9.65 -14.92 8.22
C LEU A 518 10.85 -13.98 8.01
N ARG A 519 10.63 -12.68 8.02
CA ARG A 519 11.63 -11.62 7.86
C ARG A 519 11.30 -10.40 8.73
N MET A 520 12.26 -9.49 8.85
CA MET A 520 12.10 -8.28 9.67
C MET A 520 11.30 -7.16 8.99
N PHE A 521 10.91 -7.30 7.72
CA PHE A 521 10.23 -6.22 6.99
C PHE A 521 8.78 -6.01 7.46
N GLU A 522 8.02 -7.07 7.65
CA GLU A 522 6.65 -7.01 8.14
C GLU A 522 6.55 -7.41 9.62
N CYS A 523 5.67 -6.74 10.34
CA CYS A 523 5.18 -7.24 11.61
C CYS A 523 3.66 -7.35 11.61
N ASP A 524 3.16 -8.29 12.36
CA ASP A 524 1.75 -8.45 12.69
C ASP A 524 1.53 -8.15 14.17
N ILE A 525 0.59 -7.25 14.45
CA ILE A 525 0.20 -6.87 15.80
C ILE A 525 -0.99 -7.74 16.21
N VAL A 526 -0.71 -8.81 16.94
CA VAL A 526 -1.71 -9.77 17.39
C VAL A 526 -2.26 -9.33 18.73
N TRP A 527 -3.46 -8.76 18.73
CA TRP A 527 -4.15 -8.36 19.96
C TRP A 527 -4.57 -9.56 20.79
N ASN A 528 -4.34 -9.49 22.11
CA ASN A 528 -4.78 -10.53 23.03
C ASN A 528 -6.32 -10.61 23.04
N LYS A 529 -6.87 -11.81 23.14
CA LYS A 529 -8.32 -11.97 23.28
C LYS A 529 -8.75 -11.38 24.63
N THR A 530 -9.77 -10.51 24.62
CA THR A 530 -10.44 -10.12 25.85
C THR A 530 -11.07 -11.38 26.43
N LEU A 531 -10.64 -11.79 27.63
CA LEU A 531 -11.36 -12.83 28.36
C LEU A 531 -12.77 -12.28 28.59
N GLN A 532 -13.74 -12.79 27.85
CA GLN A 532 -15.15 -12.57 28.18
C GLN A 532 -15.36 -13.14 29.59
N LYS A 533 -15.54 -12.24 30.57
CA LYS A 533 -15.99 -12.59 31.92
C LYS A 533 -17.48 -12.85 31.94
#